data_05da6b4571c4a7834769524cf27dea32
#
_entry.id   05da6b4571c4a7834769524cf27dea32
#
_cell.length_a   1.000
_cell.length_b   1.000
_cell.length_c   1.000
_cell.angle_alpha   90.00
_cell.angle_beta   90.00
_cell.angle_gamma   90.00
#
_symmetry.space_group_name_H-M   'P 1'
#
loop_
_entity.id
_entity.type
_entity.pdbx_description
1 polymer ?
#
loop_
_entity_poly.entity_id
_entity_poly.type
_entity_poly.pdbx_seq_one_letter_code
_entity_poly.pdbx_strand_id
1 'polypeptide(L)'
;MSQDVVTFTGSATTGRMLKRHDRIIDESVPFNMEADSLNAIVLGPDAVPGTEEFDLFIKEVGKEMTLKCGQRCTGARRILVPQNVLEDVQIAIGKRLGGTVIGDPRVDGVRMGALAGQTQRNEVKRALDELLKGSQIVYGSADSVDVRGADAAKGAFMSPILLLNPDPWKNQQSHNVEAFGPVSTLMPYTDIDDAVALTKLGKGSLCASIATYDEKVAQQFVWGAASHHGRMLILNRDMAKENTGHGSPLATLVHGGPGRAGGGEEMGGKRGVMHYLQRTAIQGHPSMITAITQQYQQGAKYHISEKHPFRLHFEELNIGDTLISEKHLVTLQNIEDFADLSGDRFYAHMDANSLEGTVFTGRVAHGYFILSRAAGLFVDPPKGPVLLNYGIEECRFLKPVYPGSTIQVKFTCREKLDQEKRPKTEDSPKGADVARGIVKWLVDVVDETGETVALATILTMVKKVDQS
;
A
#
# COMPACT_ATOMS: atom_id res chain seq x y z
N MET A 1 0.66 -33.06 -8.64
CA MET A 1 1.41 -31.95 -8.03
C MET A 1 0.38 -31.04 -7.42
N SER A 2 0.42 -30.88 -6.12
CA SER A 2 -0.52 -29.99 -5.42
C SER A 2 -0.07 -28.54 -5.61
N GLN A 3 -0.97 -27.71 -6.11
CA GLN A 3 -0.80 -26.26 -6.14
C GLN A 3 -1.61 -25.61 -5.01
N ASP A 4 -1.85 -26.39 -3.94
CA ASP A 4 -2.66 -25.94 -2.82
C ASP A 4 -1.93 -24.84 -2.06
N VAL A 5 -2.67 -23.87 -1.58
CA VAL A 5 -2.24 -22.84 -0.63
C VAL A 5 -3.18 -22.92 0.57
N VAL A 6 -2.63 -22.96 1.77
CA VAL A 6 -3.43 -22.89 2.99
C VAL A 6 -3.42 -21.48 3.53
N THR A 7 -4.60 -20.91 3.75
CA THR A 7 -4.78 -19.62 4.40
C THR A 7 -5.57 -19.81 5.69
N PHE A 8 -5.04 -19.34 6.80
CA PHE A 8 -5.64 -19.48 8.12
C PHE A 8 -5.66 -18.15 8.87
N THR A 9 -6.82 -17.82 9.43
CA THR A 9 -6.98 -16.71 10.38
C THR A 9 -7.61 -17.26 11.65
N GLY A 10 -7.00 -17.01 12.80
CA GLY A 10 -7.50 -17.48 14.09
C GLY A 10 -6.46 -17.49 15.21
N SER A 11 -6.64 -18.36 16.24
CA SER A 11 -5.70 -18.41 17.34
C SER A 11 -4.31 -18.91 16.92
N ALA A 12 -3.26 -18.37 17.52
CA ALA A 12 -1.89 -18.80 17.28
C ALA A 12 -1.68 -20.30 17.60
N THR A 13 -2.40 -20.83 18.57
CA THR A 13 -2.32 -22.26 18.92
C THR A 13 -2.82 -23.14 17.77
N THR A 14 -3.99 -22.84 17.21
CA THR A 14 -4.56 -23.59 16.07
C THR A 14 -3.70 -23.38 14.82
N GLY A 15 -3.28 -22.15 14.54
CA GLY A 15 -2.44 -21.85 13.38
C GLY A 15 -1.12 -22.62 13.41
N ARG A 16 -0.45 -22.68 14.57
CA ARG A 16 0.78 -23.46 14.75
C ARG A 16 0.55 -24.96 14.61
N MET A 17 -0.56 -25.48 15.11
CA MET A 17 -0.95 -26.90 14.95
C MET A 17 -1.11 -27.24 13.47
N LEU A 18 -1.84 -26.44 12.72
CA LEU A 18 -2.04 -26.64 11.28
C LEU A 18 -0.70 -26.52 10.51
N LYS A 19 0.10 -25.48 10.80
CA LYS A 19 1.39 -25.25 10.13
C LYS A 19 2.41 -26.39 10.36
N ARG A 20 2.26 -27.16 11.43
CA ARG A 20 3.11 -28.31 11.75
C ARG A 20 2.62 -29.63 11.17
N HIS A 21 1.52 -29.63 10.42
CA HIS A 21 0.97 -30.84 9.82
C HIS A 21 1.95 -31.39 8.76
N ASP A 22 2.23 -32.69 8.79
CA ASP A 22 3.23 -33.36 7.96
C ASP A 22 3.04 -33.01 6.48
N ARG A 23 1.84 -33.05 5.97
CA ARG A 23 1.56 -32.69 4.57
C ARG A 23 1.96 -31.25 4.20
N ILE A 24 1.81 -30.29 5.10
CA ILE A 24 2.23 -28.90 4.87
C ILE A 24 3.75 -28.83 4.72
N ILE A 25 4.46 -29.63 5.54
CA ILE A 25 5.92 -29.65 5.58
C ILE A 25 6.47 -30.47 4.41
N ASP A 26 6.01 -31.70 4.23
CA ASP A 26 6.56 -32.65 3.27
C ASP A 26 6.31 -32.25 1.82
N GLU A 27 5.14 -31.65 1.55
CA GLU A 27 4.76 -31.14 0.21
C GLU A 27 5.11 -29.66 0.01
N SER A 28 5.75 -29.01 1.00
CA SER A 28 6.10 -27.57 0.96
C SER A 28 4.92 -26.67 0.59
N VAL A 29 3.74 -26.96 1.15
CA VAL A 29 2.52 -26.20 0.87
C VAL A 29 2.67 -24.79 1.43
N PRO A 30 2.51 -23.73 0.61
CA PRO A 30 2.52 -22.35 1.09
C PRO A 30 1.44 -22.16 2.16
N PHE A 31 1.84 -21.60 3.29
CA PHE A 31 0.96 -21.40 4.45
C PHE A 31 0.91 -19.93 4.85
N ASN A 32 -0.21 -19.27 4.55
CA ASN A 32 -0.46 -17.92 4.96
C ASN A 32 -1.22 -17.91 6.30
N MET A 33 -0.64 -17.31 7.34
CA MET A 33 -1.21 -17.31 8.69
C MET A 33 -1.39 -15.90 9.22
N GLU A 34 -2.59 -15.59 9.67
CA GLU A 34 -2.90 -14.48 10.55
C GLU A 34 -3.32 -15.02 11.90
N ALA A 35 -2.62 -14.61 12.95
CA ALA A 35 -2.79 -15.14 14.30
C ALA A 35 -2.93 -14.04 15.34
N ASP A 36 -2.66 -14.34 16.61
CA ASP A 36 -2.76 -13.40 17.74
C ASP A 36 -1.98 -12.11 17.48
N SER A 37 -2.58 -10.98 17.82
CA SER A 37 -1.93 -9.68 17.63
C SER A 37 -2.09 -8.78 18.86
N LEU A 38 -0.96 -8.32 19.40
CA LEU A 38 -0.92 -7.36 20.51
C LEU A 38 -0.60 -5.97 19.98
N ASN A 39 -1.55 -5.41 19.23
CA ASN A 39 -1.41 -4.11 18.61
C ASN A 39 -1.23 -3.01 19.66
N ALA A 40 -0.37 -2.04 19.33
CA ALA A 40 -0.06 -0.94 20.22
C ALA A 40 -0.56 0.40 19.65
N ILE A 41 -1.09 1.25 20.52
CA ILE A 41 -1.36 2.65 20.23
C ILE A 41 -0.59 3.51 21.19
N VAL A 42 0.16 4.48 20.67
CA VAL A 42 1.10 5.32 21.42
C VAL A 42 0.63 6.77 21.39
N LEU A 43 0.65 7.43 22.53
CA LEU A 43 0.48 8.87 22.64
C LEU A 43 1.86 9.51 22.55
N GLY A 44 2.11 10.40 21.61
CA GLY A 44 3.38 11.13 21.52
C GLY A 44 3.61 12.07 22.72
N PRO A 45 4.86 12.40 23.05
CA PRO A 45 5.16 13.27 24.18
C PRO A 45 4.65 14.71 24.01
N ASP A 46 4.41 15.14 22.78
CA ASP A 46 3.82 16.43 22.40
C ASP A 46 2.28 16.47 22.52
N ALA A 47 1.65 15.30 22.54
CA ALA A 47 0.20 15.15 22.58
C ALA A 47 -0.30 15.17 24.04
N VAL A 48 -0.40 16.37 24.61
CA VAL A 48 -0.83 16.61 26.00
C VAL A 48 -2.31 17.03 26.06
N PRO A 49 -2.96 16.97 27.26
CA PRO A 49 -4.34 17.43 27.41
C PRO A 49 -4.55 18.84 26.84
N GLY A 50 -5.59 18.99 26.01
CA GLY A 50 -5.93 20.22 25.29
C GLY A 50 -5.36 20.32 23.88
N THR A 51 -4.55 19.37 23.42
CA THR A 51 -4.13 19.25 22.02
C THR A 51 -5.12 18.38 21.22
N GLU A 52 -5.21 18.63 19.92
CA GLU A 52 -6.07 17.83 19.03
C GLU A 52 -5.59 16.38 18.94
N GLU A 53 -4.29 16.14 18.99
CA GLU A 53 -3.68 14.80 18.99
C GLU A 53 -4.08 13.99 20.22
N PHE A 54 -4.16 14.64 21.40
CA PHE A 54 -4.67 14.00 22.61
C PHE A 54 -6.12 13.56 22.43
N ASP A 55 -6.98 14.44 21.94
CA ASP A 55 -8.40 14.15 21.72
C ASP A 55 -8.59 13.06 20.66
N LEU A 56 -7.82 13.08 19.57
CA LEU A 56 -7.79 12.05 18.54
C LEU A 56 -7.37 10.69 19.11
N PHE A 57 -6.34 10.67 19.93
CA PHE A 57 -5.88 9.46 20.62
C PHE A 57 -6.97 8.86 21.51
N ILE A 58 -7.58 9.66 22.38
CA ILE A 58 -8.66 9.21 23.27
C ILE A 58 -9.85 8.68 22.46
N LYS A 59 -10.20 9.37 21.38
CA LYS A 59 -11.28 8.94 20.46
C LYS A 59 -10.96 7.60 19.81
N GLU A 60 -9.76 7.42 19.31
CA GLU A 60 -9.36 6.19 18.61
C GLU A 60 -9.25 5.01 19.59
N VAL A 61 -8.65 5.19 20.77
CA VAL A 61 -8.62 4.16 21.82
C VAL A 61 -10.03 3.70 22.20
N GLY A 62 -10.93 4.64 22.48
CA GLY A 62 -12.32 4.31 22.82
C GLY A 62 -13.04 3.54 21.70
N LYS A 63 -12.81 3.92 20.44
CA LYS A 63 -13.33 3.22 19.26
C LYS A 63 -12.77 1.80 19.15
N GLU A 64 -11.46 1.63 19.27
CA GLU A 64 -10.81 0.33 19.16
C GLU A 64 -11.24 -0.65 20.26
N MET A 65 -11.51 -0.17 21.47
CA MET A 65 -12.03 -0.99 22.57
C MET A 65 -13.49 -1.42 22.38
N THR A 66 -14.30 -0.60 21.72
CA THR A 66 -15.77 -0.81 21.69
C THR A 66 -16.31 -1.32 20.37
N LEU A 67 -15.63 -1.03 19.23
CA LEU A 67 -16.06 -1.49 17.91
C LEU A 67 -16.02 -3.01 17.83
N LYS A 68 -17.17 -3.64 17.43
CA LYS A 68 -17.35 -5.10 17.44
C LYS A 68 -17.05 -5.73 18.82
N CYS A 69 -17.32 -5.01 19.90
CA CYS A 69 -16.99 -5.45 21.26
C CYS A 69 -15.49 -5.81 21.43
N GLY A 70 -14.60 -5.03 20.80
CA GLY A 70 -13.16 -5.26 20.80
C GLY A 70 -12.70 -6.52 20.04
N GLN A 71 -13.57 -7.25 19.38
CA GLN A 71 -13.27 -8.48 18.65
C GLN A 71 -12.76 -8.17 17.25
N ARG A 72 -11.59 -7.53 17.19
CA ARG A 72 -10.87 -7.23 15.98
C ARG A 72 -9.43 -7.71 16.10
N CYS A 73 -8.91 -8.33 15.05
CA CYS A 73 -7.51 -8.74 14.97
C CYS A 73 -6.56 -7.54 15.13
N THR A 74 -6.99 -6.36 14.64
CA THR A 74 -6.23 -5.10 14.74
C THR A 74 -6.58 -4.28 15.99
N GLY A 75 -7.44 -4.74 16.89
CA GLY A 75 -7.83 -4.00 18.10
C GLY A 75 -6.62 -3.58 18.94
N ALA A 76 -6.60 -2.33 19.42
CA ALA A 76 -5.51 -1.83 20.26
C ALA A 76 -5.57 -2.50 21.64
N ARG A 77 -4.63 -3.40 21.92
CA ARG A 77 -4.53 -4.12 23.20
C ARG A 77 -3.62 -3.43 24.18
N ARG A 78 -2.63 -2.70 23.67
CA ARG A 78 -1.59 -2.04 24.45
C ARG A 78 -1.62 -0.55 24.16
N ILE A 79 -1.85 0.25 25.20
CA ILE A 79 -1.96 1.70 25.14
C ILE A 79 -0.76 2.27 25.87
N LEU A 80 0.19 2.87 25.14
CA LEU A 80 1.42 3.42 25.71
C LEU A 80 1.33 4.94 25.75
N VAL A 81 1.62 5.51 26.93
CA VAL A 81 1.49 6.96 27.14
C VAL A 81 2.68 7.51 27.95
N PRO A 82 3.06 8.78 27.75
CA PRO A 82 4.07 9.40 28.58
C PRO A 82 3.65 9.35 30.07
N GLN A 83 4.58 9.00 30.95
CA GLN A 83 4.30 8.84 32.37
C GLN A 83 3.68 10.09 33.03
N ASN A 84 4.06 11.28 32.58
CA ASN A 84 3.59 12.55 33.12
C ASN A 84 2.11 12.88 32.80
N VAL A 85 1.49 12.21 31.84
CA VAL A 85 0.06 12.40 31.45
C VAL A 85 -0.77 11.13 31.66
N LEU A 86 -0.21 10.12 32.33
CA LEU A 86 -0.86 8.82 32.54
C LEU A 86 -2.23 8.94 33.18
N GLU A 87 -2.36 9.75 34.24
CA GLU A 87 -3.62 9.95 34.98
C GLU A 87 -4.66 10.67 34.12
N ASP A 88 -4.26 11.71 33.39
CA ASP A 88 -5.14 12.45 32.47
C ASP A 88 -5.70 11.52 31.39
N VAL A 89 -4.87 10.67 30.81
CA VAL A 89 -5.29 9.69 29.80
C VAL A 89 -6.24 8.65 30.40
N GLN A 90 -5.93 8.14 31.60
CA GLN A 90 -6.80 7.18 32.28
C GLN A 90 -8.20 7.77 32.51
N ILE A 91 -8.27 9.00 33.00
CA ILE A 91 -9.54 9.72 33.26
C ILE A 91 -10.28 9.95 31.94
N ALA A 92 -9.59 10.42 30.90
CA ALA A 92 -10.18 10.73 29.61
C ALA A 92 -10.75 9.49 28.90
N ILE A 93 -9.99 8.38 28.88
CA ILE A 93 -10.47 7.10 28.34
C ILE A 93 -11.66 6.60 29.15
N GLY A 94 -11.59 6.61 30.49
CA GLY A 94 -12.70 6.19 31.35
C GLY A 94 -13.98 6.97 31.08
N LYS A 95 -13.89 8.31 30.97
CA LYS A 95 -15.01 9.17 30.58
C LYS A 95 -15.57 8.81 29.21
N ARG A 96 -14.69 8.55 28.24
CA ARG A 96 -15.09 8.15 26.87
C ARG A 96 -15.85 6.82 26.86
N LEU A 97 -15.33 5.83 27.56
CA LEU A 97 -15.95 4.50 27.65
C LEU A 97 -17.29 4.54 28.40
N GLY A 98 -17.41 5.41 29.42
CA GLY A 98 -18.66 5.62 30.17
C GLY A 98 -19.83 6.13 29.34
N GLY A 99 -19.54 6.76 28.21
CA GLY A 99 -20.57 7.16 27.22
C GLY A 99 -21.01 6.03 26.28
N THR A 100 -20.44 4.82 26.37
CA THR A 100 -20.76 3.70 25.48
C THR A 100 -21.97 2.93 25.97
N VAL A 101 -23.10 3.06 25.28
CA VAL A 101 -24.32 2.28 25.58
C VAL A 101 -24.15 0.87 25.01
N ILE A 102 -24.27 -0.14 25.88
CA ILE A 102 -24.14 -1.56 25.56
C ILE A 102 -25.54 -2.17 25.46
N GLY A 103 -25.77 -3.06 24.49
CA GLY A 103 -27.07 -3.70 24.37
C GLY A 103 -27.35 -4.34 23.02
N ASP A 104 -28.63 -4.46 22.69
CA ASP A 104 -29.10 -4.95 21.40
C ASP A 104 -28.79 -3.89 20.32
N PRO A 105 -27.98 -4.19 19.29
CA PRO A 105 -27.64 -3.24 18.23
C PRO A 105 -28.85 -2.69 17.45
N ARG A 106 -29.98 -3.32 17.52
CA ARG A 106 -31.22 -2.88 16.89
C ARG A 106 -31.93 -1.75 17.68
N VAL A 107 -31.54 -1.54 18.92
CA VAL A 107 -32.08 -0.47 19.78
C VAL A 107 -31.33 0.83 19.54
N ASP A 108 -32.05 1.90 19.28
CA ASP A 108 -31.43 3.21 19.01
C ASP A 108 -30.55 3.68 20.18
N GLY A 109 -29.40 4.25 19.85
CA GLY A 109 -28.39 4.72 20.79
C GLY A 109 -27.43 3.65 21.31
N VAL A 110 -27.65 2.35 21.07
CA VAL A 110 -26.67 1.30 21.38
C VAL A 110 -25.46 1.44 20.48
N ARG A 111 -24.27 1.36 21.06
CA ARG A 111 -22.98 1.51 20.38
C ARG A 111 -22.09 0.26 20.46
N MET A 112 -22.32 -0.61 21.40
CA MET A 112 -21.58 -1.87 21.54
C MET A 112 -22.54 -3.03 21.82
N GLY A 113 -22.45 -4.08 21.00
CA GLY A 113 -23.21 -5.32 21.17
C GLY A 113 -22.48 -6.32 22.08
N ALA A 114 -22.96 -7.56 22.06
CA ALA A 114 -22.35 -8.69 22.77
C ALA A 114 -21.11 -9.21 22.02
N LEU A 115 -20.29 -9.99 22.73
CA LEU A 115 -19.29 -10.88 22.12
C LEU A 115 -19.98 -11.94 21.24
N ALA A 116 -19.22 -12.61 20.39
CA ALA A 116 -19.72 -13.61 19.43
C ALA A 116 -20.47 -14.77 20.12
N GLY A 117 -20.14 -15.08 21.36
CA GLY A 117 -20.80 -16.11 22.13
C GLY A 117 -20.24 -16.30 23.55
N GLN A 118 -20.86 -17.17 24.33
CA GLN A 118 -20.43 -17.43 25.71
C GLN A 118 -19.03 -18.05 25.80
N THR A 119 -18.68 -18.91 24.85
CA THR A 119 -17.31 -19.46 24.77
C THR A 119 -16.28 -18.35 24.66
N GLN A 120 -16.49 -17.39 23.75
CA GLN A 120 -15.61 -16.24 23.57
C GLN A 120 -15.56 -15.37 24.82
N ARG A 121 -16.71 -15.12 25.48
CA ARG A 121 -16.74 -14.38 26.76
C ARG A 121 -15.90 -15.06 27.84
N ASN A 122 -15.99 -16.39 27.93
CA ASN A 122 -15.22 -17.17 28.91
C ASN A 122 -13.71 -17.14 28.61
N GLU A 123 -13.33 -17.12 27.34
CA GLU A 123 -11.93 -16.96 26.93
C GLU A 123 -11.38 -15.58 27.26
N VAL A 124 -12.18 -14.53 27.02
CA VAL A 124 -11.80 -13.16 27.42
C VAL A 124 -11.64 -13.05 28.94
N LYS A 125 -12.54 -13.66 29.72
CA LYS A 125 -12.41 -13.68 31.19
C LYS A 125 -11.14 -14.39 31.65
N ARG A 126 -10.80 -15.56 31.09
CA ARG A 126 -9.54 -16.26 31.40
C ARG A 126 -8.31 -15.41 31.05
N ALA A 127 -8.34 -14.76 29.89
CA ALA A 127 -7.25 -13.85 29.50
C ALA A 127 -7.16 -12.63 30.45
N LEU A 128 -8.29 -12.10 30.90
CA LEU A 128 -8.34 -11.01 31.87
C LEU A 128 -7.72 -11.43 33.22
N ASP A 129 -8.04 -12.64 33.72
CA ASP A 129 -7.46 -13.19 34.95
C ASP A 129 -5.91 -13.28 34.85
N GLU A 130 -5.39 -13.67 33.70
CA GLU A 130 -3.94 -13.68 33.46
C GLU A 130 -3.34 -12.26 33.41
N LEU A 131 -4.02 -11.33 32.78
CA LEU A 131 -3.58 -9.92 32.71
C LEU A 131 -3.54 -9.27 34.09
N LEU A 132 -4.50 -9.61 34.97
CA LEU A 132 -4.61 -9.09 36.34
C LEU A 132 -3.46 -9.52 37.26
N LYS A 133 -2.66 -10.50 36.87
CA LYS A 133 -1.42 -10.85 37.64
C LYS A 133 -0.35 -9.76 37.57
N GLY A 134 -0.43 -8.86 36.60
CA GLY A 134 0.53 -7.75 36.42
C GLY A 134 -0.11 -6.39 36.19
N SER A 135 -1.43 -6.29 36.30
CA SER A 135 -2.16 -5.05 36.11
C SER A 135 -3.39 -4.98 37.01
N GLN A 136 -4.02 -3.81 37.09
CA GLN A 136 -5.24 -3.57 37.86
C GLN A 136 -6.33 -2.96 36.98
N ILE A 137 -7.61 -3.23 37.29
CA ILE A 137 -8.73 -2.59 36.60
C ILE A 137 -8.81 -1.14 37.05
N VAL A 138 -8.75 -0.21 36.11
CA VAL A 138 -8.92 1.24 36.38
C VAL A 138 -10.21 1.80 35.80
N TYR A 139 -10.89 1.03 34.91
CA TYR A 139 -12.22 1.34 34.42
C TYR A 139 -12.94 0.04 34.01
N GLY A 140 -14.28 0.00 34.22
CA GLY A 140 -15.13 -1.12 33.84
C GLY A 140 -15.27 -2.18 34.91
N SER A 141 -15.94 -3.30 34.59
CA SER A 141 -16.15 -4.41 35.50
C SER A 141 -16.15 -5.74 34.76
N ALA A 142 -15.49 -6.73 35.37
CA ALA A 142 -15.51 -8.11 34.88
C ALA A 142 -16.85 -8.85 35.14
N ASP A 143 -17.58 -8.40 36.15
CA ASP A 143 -18.70 -9.13 36.70
C ASP A 143 -20.07 -8.53 36.37
N SER A 144 -20.11 -7.22 36.10
CA SER A 144 -21.36 -6.50 35.83
C SER A 144 -21.30 -5.72 34.53
N VAL A 145 -22.43 -5.68 33.84
CA VAL A 145 -22.62 -4.87 32.64
C VAL A 145 -24.07 -4.39 32.60
N ASP A 146 -24.28 -3.10 32.36
CA ASP A 146 -25.59 -2.54 32.08
C ASP A 146 -25.95 -2.73 30.62
N VAL A 147 -27.10 -3.31 30.32
CA VAL A 147 -27.50 -3.73 28.98
C VAL A 147 -28.85 -3.15 28.60
N ARG A 148 -28.88 -2.41 27.48
CA ARG A 148 -30.13 -1.84 26.96
C ARG A 148 -30.76 -2.75 25.91
N GLY A 149 -32.05 -3.07 26.09
CA GLY A 149 -32.88 -3.79 25.11
C GLY A 149 -32.55 -5.27 24.96
N ALA A 150 -31.80 -5.85 25.90
CA ALA A 150 -31.46 -7.27 25.92
C ALA A 150 -31.29 -7.77 27.35
N ASP A 151 -31.27 -9.11 27.51
CA ASP A 151 -31.05 -9.78 28.81
C ASP A 151 -29.56 -10.06 29.00
N ALA A 152 -28.94 -9.38 29.96
CA ALA A 152 -27.52 -9.52 30.27
C ALA A 152 -27.15 -10.96 30.71
N ALA A 153 -28.08 -11.70 31.33
CA ALA A 153 -27.83 -13.06 31.78
C ALA A 153 -27.78 -14.09 30.63
N LYS A 154 -28.53 -13.82 29.56
CA LYS A 154 -28.61 -14.71 28.38
C LYS A 154 -27.59 -14.37 27.30
N GLY A 155 -27.20 -13.10 27.18
CA GLY A 155 -26.24 -12.62 26.17
C GLY A 155 -24.81 -12.71 26.66
N ALA A 156 -23.89 -12.75 25.69
CA ALA A 156 -22.43 -12.70 25.97
C ALA A 156 -21.97 -11.24 26.12
N PHE A 157 -22.70 -10.43 26.86
CA PHE A 157 -22.36 -9.03 27.08
C PHE A 157 -21.18 -8.88 28.05
N MET A 158 -20.37 -7.85 27.85
CA MET A 158 -19.20 -7.52 28.67
C MET A 158 -18.99 -6.01 28.67
N SER A 159 -18.66 -5.44 29.84
CA SER A 159 -18.22 -4.05 29.93
C SER A 159 -16.88 -3.84 29.24
N PRO A 160 -16.61 -2.68 28.63
CA PRO A 160 -15.25 -2.30 28.29
C PRO A 160 -14.41 -2.21 29.56
N ILE A 161 -13.21 -2.81 29.53
CA ILE A 161 -12.28 -2.86 30.67
C ILE A 161 -10.96 -2.22 30.30
N LEU A 162 -10.59 -1.17 31.00
CA LEU A 162 -9.27 -0.58 30.94
C LEU A 162 -8.44 -1.07 32.14
N LEU A 163 -7.31 -1.68 31.81
CA LEU A 163 -6.30 -2.08 32.78
C LEU A 163 -5.18 -1.05 32.86
N LEU A 164 -4.52 -0.96 34.00
CA LEU A 164 -3.27 -0.25 34.19
C LEU A 164 -2.19 -1.26 34.58
N ASN A 165 -1.14 -1.34 33.77
CA ASN A 165 0.11 -1.98 34.13
C ASN A 165 1.14 -0.88 34.44
N PRO A 166 1.46 -0.65 35.73
CA PRO A 166 2.29 0.47 36.15
C PRO A 166 3.79 0.25 35.86
N ASP A 167 4.21 -1.00 35.66
CA ASP A 167 5.61 -1.37 35.36
C ASP A 167 5.63 -2.38 34.21
N PRO A 168 5.52 -1.91 32.94
CA PRO A 168 5.44 -2.79 31.78
C PRO A 168 6.71 -3.59 31.50
N TRP A 169 7.85 -3.18 32.04
CA TRP A 169 9.11 -3.91 31.93
C TRP A 169 9.14 -5.14 32.85
N LYS A 170 8.60 -5.04 34.02
CA LYS A 170 8.52 -6.13 35.00
C LYS A 170 7.32 -7.04 34.74
N ASN A 171 6.18 -6.47 34.50
CA ASN A 171 4.90 -7.19 34.35
C ASN A 171 4.64 -7.52 32.88
N GLN A 172 5.09 -8.68 32.44
CA GLN A 172 5.10 -9.09 31.02
C GLN A 172 3.76 -9.57 30.49
N GLN A 173 2.73 -9.68 31.31
CA GLN A 173 1.42 -10.23 30.92
C GLN A 173 0.81 -9.46 29.74
N SER A 174 0.85 -8.13 29.79
CA SER A 174 0.32 -7.26 28.73
C SER A 174 1.02 -7.44 27.37
N HIS A 175 2.24 -8.00 27.36
CA HIS A 175 3.01 -8.28 26.15
C HIS A 175 2.88 -9.72 25.66
N ASN A 176 2.19 -10.58 26.40
CA ASN A 176 2.08 -12.00 26.08
C ASN A 176 0.64 -12.50 25.92
N VAL A 177 -0.32 -11.87 26.58
CA VAL A 177 -1.72 -12.31 26.63
C VAL A 177 -2.62 -11.41 25.79
N GLU A 178 -3.35 -12.00 24.84
CA GLU A 178 -4.39 -11.32 24.08
C GLU A 178 -5.77 -11.65 24.68
N ALA A 179 -6.48 -10.63 25.15
CA ALA A 179 -7.90 -10.74 25.46
C ALA A 179 -8.69 -10.28 24.22
N PHE A 180 -9.22 -11.23 23.43
CA PHE A 180 -9.94 -10.93 22.19
C PHE A 180 -11.37 -10.44 22.46
N GLY A 181 -11.45 -9.27 23.11
CA GLY A 181 -12.66 -8.62 23.58
C GLY A 181 -12.42 -7.15 23.92
N PRO A 182 -13.33 -6.49 24.64
CA PRO A 182 -13.25 -5.06 24.94
C PRO A 182 -12.30 -4.78 26.12
N VAL A 183 -11.07 -5.29 26.06
CA VAL A 183 -10.03 -5.18 27.11
C VAL A 183 -8.77 -4.61 26.50
N SER A 184 -8.23 -3.55 27.12
CA SER A 184 -6.94 -2.96 26.75
C SER A 184 -6.17 -2.57 27.99
N THR A 185 -4.82 -2.55 27.89
CA THR A 185 -3.94 -2.24 29.00
C THR A 185 -3.20 -0.94 28.74
N LEU A 186 -3.37 0.01 29.64
CA LEU A 186 -2.63 1.28 29.70
C LEU A 186 -1.27 1.05 30.37
N MET A 187 -0.21 1.61 29.79
CA MET A 187 1.17 1.43 30.22
C MET A 187 1.94 2.74 30.10
N PRO A 188 2.66 3.19 31.14
CA PRO A 188 3.51 4.35 31.03
C PRO A 188 4.80 4.04 30.27
N TYR A 189 5.37 5.06 29.63
CA TYR A 189 6.72 5.08 29.11
C TYR A 189 7.46 6.37 29.51
N THR A 190 8.79 6.35 29.47
CA THR A 190 9.64 7.48 29.89
C THR A 190 10.00 8.42 28.74
N ASP A 191 10.35 7.87 27.59
CA ASP A 191 10.70 8.58 26.36
C ASP A 191 10.29 7.76 25.12
N ILE A 192 10.47 8.32 23.93
CA ILE A 192 10.03 7.67 22.70
C ILE A 192 10.81 6.38 22.39
N ASP A 193 12.07 6.27 22.80
CA ASP A 193 12.85 5.04 22.62
C ASP A 193 12.34 3.93 23.55
N ASP A 194 11.94 4.28 24.75
CA ASP A 194 11.27 3.38 25.69
C ASP A 194 9.92 2.90 25.12
N ALA A 195 9.11 3.82 24.58
CA ALA A 195 7.85 3.45 23.90
C ALA A 195 8.09 2.49 22.72
N VAL A 196 9.10 2.75 21.90
CA VAL A 196 9.52 1.86 20.79
C VAL A 196 9.90 0.48 21.34
N ALA A 197 10.71 0.43 22.37
CA ALA A 197 11.16 -0.83 22.97
C ALA A 197 9.99 -1.63 23.57
N LEU A 198 9.07 -0.97 24.27
CA LEU A 198 7.86 -1.57 24.82
C LEU A 198 6.93 -2.13 23.71
N THR A 199 6.80 -1.43 22.58
CA THR A 199 5.96 -1.95 21.47
C THR A 199 6.52 -3.27 20.93
N LYS A 200 7.85 -3.42 20.88
CA LYS A 200 8.53 -4.65 20.38
C LYS A 200 8.31 -5.87 21.29
N LEU A 201 8.06 -5.66 22.58
CA LEU A 201 7.78 -6.76 23.52
C LEU A 201 6.54 -7.60 23.13
N GLY A 202 5.66 -7.06 22.31
CA GLY A 202 4.56 -7.83 21.71
C GLY A 202 5.00 -8.89 20.70
N LYS A 203 6.28 -8.93 20.31
CA LYS A 203 6.88 -9.94 19.41
C LYS A 203 6.28 -10.01 18.02
N GLY A 204 5.77 -8.90 17.54
CA GLY A 204 5.08 -8.76 16.27
C GLY A 204 3.58 -8.53 16.42
N SER A 205 3.05 -7.67 15.57
CA SER A 205 1.60 -7.38 15.52
C SER A 205 1.16 -6.97 14.11
N LEU A 206 -0.14 -6.94 13.88
CA LEU A 206 -0.73 -6.48 12.62
C LEU A 206 -0.56 -4.98 12.43
N CYS A 207 -0.74 -4.19 13.50
CA CYS A 207 -0.61 -2.75 13.40
C CYS A 207 -0.12 -2.09 14.70
N ALA A 208 0.43 -0.88 14.52
CA ALA A 208 0.67 0.08 15.59
C ALA A 208 0.24 1.47 15.13
N SER A 209 -0.01 2.37 16.08
CA SER A 209 -0.29 3.78 15.78
C SER A 209 0.43 4.69 16.78
N ILE A 210 0.71 5.90 16.35
CA ILE A 210 1.15 6.98 17.23
C ILE A 210 0.35 8.24 16.97
N ALA A 211 -0.08 8.92 18.02
CA ALA A 211 -0.69 10.25 17.93
C ALA A 211 0.36 11.31 18.28
N THR A 212 0.79 12.09 17.30
CA THR A 212 1.82 13.13 17.46
C THR A 212 1.74 14.14 16.30
N TYR A 213 2.08 15.38 16.56
CA TYR A 213 2.29 16.41 15.54
C TYR A 213 3.77 16.72 15.32
N ASP A 214 4.65 16.12 16.11
CA ASP A 214 6.11 16.25 15.96
C ASP A 214 6.63 15.22 14.95
N GLU A 215 7.11 15.71 13.80
CA GLU A 215 7.65 14.90 12.72
C GLU A 215 8.85 14.05 13.13
N LYS A 216 9.69 14.55 14.06
CA LYS A 216 10.87 13.81 14.55
C LYS A 216 10.44 12.64 15.44
N VAL A 217 9.46 12.87 16.31
CA VAL A 217 8.86 11.82 17.14
C VAL A 217 8.23 10.74 16.25
N ALA A 218 7.44 11.15 15.23
CA ALA A 218 6.85 10.22 14.28
C ALA A 218 7.90 9.39 13.53
N GLN A 219 8.97 10.05 13.04
CA GLN A 219 10.07 9.40 12.33
C GLN A 219 10.82 8.41 13.23
N GLN A 220 11.17 8.81 14.45
CA GLN A 220 11.87 7.96 15.42
C GLN A 220 11.05 6.73 15.78
N PHE A 221 9.76 6.91 16.03
CA PHE A 221 8.84 5.80 16.31
C PHE A 221 8.74 4.83 15.13
N VAL A 222 8.52 5.33 13.92
CA VAL A 222 8.38 4.48 12.72
C VAL A 222 9.68 3.71 12.46
N TRP A 223 10.82 4.37 12.43
CA TRP A 223 12.10 3.70 12.18
C TRP A 223 12.45 2.68 13.26
N GLY A 224 12.15 3.02 14.50
CA GLY A 224 12.43 2.14 15.63
C GLY A 224 11.53 0.89 15.67
N ALA A 225 10.25 1.00 15.32
CA ALA A 225 9.24 -0.04 15.57
C ALA A 225 8.76 -0.78 14.31
N ALA A 226 8.95 -0.25 13.09
CA ALA A 226 8.35 -0.77 11.87
C ALA A 226 8.61 -2.26 11.60
N SER A 227 9.78 -2.79 11.95
CA SER A 227 10.12 -4.20 11.78
C SER A 227 9.27 -5.18 12.61
N HIS A 228 8.49 -4.68 13.57
CA HIS A 228 7.64 -5.48 14.46
C HIS A 228 6.14 -5.32 14.19
N HIS A 229 5.76 -4.48 13.24
CA HIS A 229 4.37 -4.18 12.95
C HIS A 229 4.10 -4.25 11.43
N GLY A 230 3.01 -4.87 11.05
CA GLY A 230 2.65 -5.00 9.62
C GLY A 230 2.23 -3.68 9.01
N ARG A 231 1.62 -2.79 9.81
CA ARG A 231 1.18 -1.47 9.39
C ARG A 231 1.35 -0.46 10.53
N MET A 232 1.68 0.76 10.18
CA MET A 232 1.77 1.87 11.14
C MET A 232 0.90 3.04 10.68
N LEU A 233 0.18 3.65 11.62
CA LEU A 233 -0.65 4.83 11.40
C LEU A 233 -0.14 5.97 12.29
N ILE A 234 0.13 7.11 11.69
CA ILE A 234 0.44 8.35 12.41
C ILE A 234 -0.85 9.18 12.43
N LEU A 235 -1.32 9.52 13.63
CA LEU A 235 -2.52 10.31 13.86
C LEU A 235 -2.13 11.73 14.24
N ASN A 236 -2.67 12.70 13.51
CA ASN A 236 -2.53 14.11 13.83
C ASN A 236 -3.76 14.91 13.36
N ARG A 237 -3.80 16.19 13.70
CA ARG A 237 -4.90 17.11 13.35
C ARG A 237 -5.15 17.23 11.85
N ASP A 238 -4.12 17.13 11.02
CA ASP A 238 -4.24 17.33 9.57
C ASP A 238 -5.02 16.20 8.89
N MET A 239 -5.01 15.00 9.48
CA MET A 239 -5.75 13.85 8.97
C MET A 239 -7.00 13.48 9.81
N ALA A 240 -7.38 14.31 10.75
CA ALA A 240 -8.46 14.01 11.71
C ALA A 240 -9.78 13.61 11.06
N LYS A 241 -10.11 14.18 9.89
CA LYS A 241 -11.35 13.93 9.14
C LYS A 241 -11.27 12.81 8.11
N GLU A 242 -10.06 12.48 7.63
CA GLU A 242 -9.84 11.63 6.45
C GLU A 242 -8.97 10.38 6.73
N ASN A 243 -8.79 10.00 8.00
CA ASN A 243 -8.03 8.81 8.32
C ASN A 243 -8.87 7.54 8.29
N THR A 244 -8.23 6.40 8.02
CA THR A 244 -8.87 5.08 8.05
C THR A 244 -9.05 4.54 9.46
N GLY A 245 -8.35 5.11 10.46
CA GLY A 245 -8.26 4.63 11.84
C GLY A 245 -7.22 3.53 12.03
N HIS A 246 -6.93 3.23 13.29
CA HIS A 246 -5.92 2.27 13.72
C HIS A 246 -6.07 0.91 13.05
N GLY A 247 -7.27 0.39 13.02
CA GLY A 247 -7.56 -0.97 12.60
C GLY A 247 -7.91 -1.18 11.12
N SER A 248 -7.87 -0.16 10.26
CA SER A 248 -8.35 -0.28 8.87
C SER A 248 -7.30 0.23 7.88
N PRO A 249 -6.66 -0.65 7.09
CA PRO A 249 -5.71 -0.24 6.06
C PRO A 249 -6.44 0.33 4.83
N LEU A 250 -5.71 1.07 4.01
CA LEU A 250 -6.13 1.35 2.64
C LEU A 250 -6.06 0.05 1.81
N ALA A 251 -6.99 -0.12 0.88
CA ALA A 251 -7.10 -1.35 0.07
C ALA A 251 -5.86 -1.67 -0.78
N THR A 252 -5.04 -0.66 -1.09
CA THR A 252 -3.81 -0.81 -1.87
C THR A 252 -2.58 -1.13 -1.03
N LEU A 253 -2.67 -1.03 0.31
CA LEU A 253 -1.56 -1.34 1.19
C LEU A 253 -1.44 -2.85 1.36
N VAL A 254 -0.20 -3.34 1.22
CA VAL A 254 0.18 -4.68 1.66
C VAL A 254 0.60 -4.56 3.10
N HIS A 255 -0.02 -5.34 3.95
CA HIS A 255 0.38 -5.47 5.32
C HIS A 255 0.25 -6.93 5.75
N GLY A 256 0.98 -7.29 6.73
CA GLY A 256 0.92 -8.60 7.37
C GLY A 256 1.35 -8.42 8.79
N GLY A 257 1.28 -9.45 9.59
CA GLY A 257 1.75 -9.39 10.94
C GLY A 257 3.05 -10.17 11.09
N PRO A 258 4.22 -9.54 11.31
CA PRO A 258 5.44 -10.27 11.56
C PRO A 258 5.37 -11.05 12.88
N GLY A 259 6.23 -12.06 13.03
CA GLY A 259 6.43 -12.79 14.27
C GLY A 259 5.17 -13.45 14.81
N ARG A 260 4.73 -13.02 16.00
CA ARG A 260 3.56 -13.55 16.71
C ARG A 260 2.27 -13.53 15.86
N ALA A 261 2.08 -12.51 15.05
CA ALA A 261 0.90 -12.36 14.21
C ALA A 261 0.84 -13.36 13.04
N GLY A 262 1.85 -14.22 12.89
CA GLY A 262 1.81 -15.36 11.99
C GLY A 262 2.73 -15.25 10.78
N GLY A 263 3.14 -14.05 10.38
CA GLY A 263 4.00 -13.80 9.22
C GLY A 263 3.29 -13.91 7.87
N GLY A 264 1.95 -14.02 7.87
CA GLY A 264 1.14 -13.98 6.66
C GLY A 264 0.97 -12.55 6.16
N GLU A 265 0.49 -12.43 4.93
CA GLU A 265 0.14 -11.14 4.35
C GLU A 265 -1.37 -11.00 4.20
N GLU A 266 -1.91 -9.86 4.61
CA GLU A 266 -3.25 -9.39 4.27
C GLU A 266 -3.13 -8.39 3.15
N MET A 267 -3.89 -8.59 2.11
CA MET A 267 -3.71 -7.82 0.90
C MET A 267 -5.02 -7.53 0.21
N GLY A 268 -5.12 -6.30 -0.28
CA GLY A 268 -6.15 -5.91 -1.22
C GLY A 268 -5.63 -5.79 -2.65
N GLY A 269 -6.56 -5.74 -3.60
CA GLY A 269 -6.26 -5.49 -4.99
C GLY A 269 -5.34 -6.51 -5.66
N LYS A 270 -4.57 -6.06 -6.63
CA LYS A 270 -3.69 -6.94 -7.45
C LYS A 270 -2.64 -7.69 -6.64
N ARG A 271 -2.11 -7.09 -5.57
CA ARG A 271 -1.09 -7.72 -4.73
C ARG A 271 -1.63 -8.95 -4.00
N GLY A 272 -2.88 -8.88 -3.54
CA GLY A 272 -3.56 -10.04 -2.93
C GLY A 272 -3.63 -11.23 -3.89
N VAL A 273 -4.01 -10.98 -5.14
CA VAL A 273 -4.02 -12.01 -6.18
C VAL A 273 -2.61 -12.55 -6.43
N MET A 274 -1.63 -11.66 -6.59
CA MET A 274 -0.24 -12.04 -6.91
C MET A 274 0.42 -12.89 -5.81
N HIS A 275 0.00 -12.73 -4.55
CA HIS A 275 0.52 -13.53 -3.44
C HIS A 275 0.20 -15.02 -3.58
N TYR A 276 -0.96 -15.34 -4.14
CA TYR A 276 -1.42 -16.72 -4.32
C TYR A 276 -1.01 -17.34 -5.65
N LEU A 277 -0.31 -16.61 -6.52
CA LEU A 277 0.15 -17.11 -7.79
C LEU A 277 1.55 -17.70 -7.69
N GLN A 278 1.74 -18.86 -8.31
CA GLN A 278 3.07 -19.44 -8.52
C GLN A 278 3.87 -18.54 -9.45
N ARG A 279 5.10 -18.22 -9.05
CA ARG A 279 6.06 -17.48 -9.88
C ARG A 279 7.11 -18.44 -10.43
N THR A 280 7.34 -18.37 -11.73
CA THR A 280 8.37 -19.12 -12.41
C THR A 280 9.25 -18.16 -13.20
N ALA A 281 10.55 -18.20 -12.97
CA ALA A 281 11.51 -17.44 -13.78
C ALA A 281 11.71 -18.16 -15.12
N ILE A 282 11.66 -17.38 -16.21
CA ILE A 282 11.87 -17.86 -17.57
C ILE A 282 13.11 -17.17 -18.14
N GLN A 283 14.07 -17.95 -18.63
CA GLN A 283 15.29 -17.45 -19.27
C GLN A 283 15.36 -17.97 -20.70
N GLY A 284 15.82 -17.12 -21.61
CA GLY A 284 15.97 -17.50 -23.01
C GLY A 284 16.32 -16.32 -23.90
N HIS A 285 16.46 -16.57 -25.20
CA HIS A 285 16.63 -15.51 -26.19
C HIS A 285 15.41 -14.59 -26.18
N PRO A 286 15.56 -13.25 -26.35
CA PRO A 286 14.47 -12.29 -26.32
C PRO A 286 13.25 -12.67 -27.19
N SER A 287 13.48 -13.22 -28.40
CA SER A 287 12.38 -13.66 -29.25
C SER A 287 11.54 -14.79 -28.68
N MET A 288 12.17 -15.72 -27.94
CA MET A 288 11.46 -16.81 -27.28
C MET A 288 10.67 -16.31 -26.07
N ILE A 289 11.27 -15.41 -25.28
CA ILE A 289 10.58 -14.79 -24.16
C ILE A 289 9.39 -13.97 -24.65
N THR A 290 9.54 -13.20 -25.75
CA THR A 290 8.43 -12.47 -26.39
C THR A 290 7.28 -13.42 -26.78
N ALA A 291 7.59 -14.55 -27.41
CA ALA A 291 6.59 -15.52 -27.83
C ALA A 291 5.82 -16.13 -26.65
N ILE A 292 6.54 -16.42 -25.54
CA ILE A 292 5.94 -17.03 -24.35
C ILE A 292 5.11 -16.03 -23.56
N THR A 293 5.61 -14.80 -23.36
CA THR A 293 4.99 -13.81 -22.48
C THR A 293 3.99 -12.91 -23.19
N GLN A 294 3.98 -12.91 -24.51
CA GLN A 294 3.21 -11.96 -25.34
C GLN A 294 3.56 -10.49 -25.04
N GLN A 295 4.81 -10.27 -24.61
CA GLN A 295 5.38 -8.94 -24.37
C GLN A 295 6.71 -8.84 -25.10
N TYR A 296 6.82 -7.90 -26.02
CA TYR A 296 8.04 -7.69 -26.79
C TYR A 296 9.22 -7.34 -25.89
N GLN A 297 10.29 -8.12 -26.03
CA GLN A 297 11.56 -7.90 -25.35
C GLN A 297 12.55 -7.21 -26.30
N GLN A 298 13.23 -6.19 -25.83
CA GLN A 298 14.26 -5.52 -26.61
C GLN A 298 15.30 -6.52 -27.11
N GLY A 299 15.65 -6.46 -28.39
CA GLY A 299 16.51 -7.44 -29.07
C GLY A 299 15.78 -8.66 -29.64
N ALA A 300 14.45 -8.79 -29.44
CA ALA A 300 13.66 -9.80 -30.13
C ALA A 300 13.51 -9.50 -31.63
N LYS A 301 13.16 -10.53 -32.39
CA LYS A 301 12.77 -10.34 -33.81
C LYS A 301 11.52 -9.45 -33.86
N TYR A 302 11.48 -8.56 -34.83
CA TYR A 302 10.37 -7.66 -35.08
C TYR A 302 9.97 -7.73 -36.55
N HIS A 303 8.79 -7.23 -36.89
CA HIS A 303 8.28 -7.14 -38.25
C HIS A 303 8.15 -5.67 -38.64
N ILE A 304 8.67 -5.30 -39.81
CA ILE A 304 8.36 -3.98 -40.37
C ILE A 304 6.92 -4.00 -40.85
N SER A 305 6.10 -3.16 -40.25
CA SER A 305 4.68 -3.05 -40.62
C SER A 305 4.54 -2.41 -42.01
N GLU A 306 3.80 -3.07 -42.91
CA GLU A 306 3.49 -2.54 -44.25
C GLU A 306 2.59 -1.29 -44.17
N LYS A 307 1.66 -1.29 -43.20
CA LYS A 307 0.82 -0.14 -42.87
C LYS A 307 1.33 0.53 -41.64
N HIS A 308 1.24 1.85 -41.61
CA HIS A 308 1.57 2.60 -40.42
C HIS A 308 0.77 2.09 -39.21
N PRO A 309 1.40 1.81 -38.03
CA PRO A 309 0.72 1.24 -36.86
C PRO A 309 -0.51 2.05 -36.39
N PHE A 310 -0.52 3.36 -36.59
CA PHE A 310 -1.65 4.23 -36.26
C PHE A 310 -2.87 4.07 -37.21
N ARG A 311 -2.72 3.29 -38.26
CA ARG A 311 -3.80 2.93 -39.22
C ARG A 311 -4.45 1.58 -38.91
N LEU A 312 -3.91 0.85 -37.94
CA LEU A 312 -4.37 -0.47 -37.56
C LEU A 312 -5.26 -0.38 -36.33
N HIS A 313 -6.35 -1.14 -36.33
CA HIS A 313 -7.18 -1.33 -35.13
C HIS A 313 -6.51 -2.25 -34.15
N PHE A 314 -7.03 -2.29 -32.91
CA PHE A 314 -6.44 -3.05 -31.82
C PHE A 314 -6.20 -4.53 -32.18
N GLU A 315 -7.14 -5.18 -32.85
CA GLU A 315 -7.02 -6.59 -33.23
C GLU A 315 -6.00 -6.83 -34.35
N GLU A 316 -5.80 -5.85 -35.23
CA GLU A 316 -4.89 -5.94 -36.39
C GLU A 316 -3.43 -5.80 -36.02
N LEU A 317 -3.15 -5.24 -34.85
CA LEU A 317 -1.79 -5.07 -34.31
C LEU A 317 -1.26 -6.38 -33.75
N ASN A 318 0.00 -6.70 -34.03
CA ASN A 318 0.70 -7.85 -33.46
C ASN A 318 1.90 -7.40 -32.60
N ILE A 319 2.23 -8.21 -31.58
CA ILE A 319 3.43 -7.96 -30.76
C ILE A 319 4.68 -8.06 -31.67
N GLY A 320 5.50 -7.02 -31.65
CA GLY A 320 6.67 -6.92 -32.52
C GLY A 320 6.46 -6.17 -33.83
N ASP A 321 5.21 -5.76 -34.17
CA ASP A 321 4.98 -4.85 -35.29
C ASP A 321 5.72 -3.54 -35.05
N THR A 322 6.59 -3.16 -35.97
CA THR A 322 7.56 -2.07 -35.81
C THR A 322 7.49 -1.09 -36.95
N LEU A 323 7.46 0.19 -36.63
CA LEU A 323 7.74 1.29 -37.51
C LEU A 323 9.20 1.75 -37.30
N ILE A 324 9.96 1.90 -38.36
CA ILE A 324 11.23 2.59 -38.34
C ILE A 324 11.02 3.95 -39.00
N SER A 325 11.26 5.02 -38.24
CA SER A 325 11.04 6.39 -38.71
C SER A 325 12.09 6.84 -39.73
N GLU A 326 11.87 7.99 -40.34
CA GLU A 326 12.95 8.75 -41.00
C GLU A 326 13.98 9.19 -39.96
N LYS A 327 15.16 9.51 -40.46
CA LYS A 327 16.27 10.06 -39.64
C LYS A 327 16.06 11.56 -39.46
N HIS A 328 16.42 12.05 -38.28
CA HIS A 328 16.41 13.48 -37.96
C HIS A 328 17.78 13.94 -37.47
N LEU A 329 18.34 14.94 -38.15
CA LEU A 329 19.59 15.60 -37.73
C LEU A 329 19.25 16.56 -36.58
N VAL A 330 19.86 16.34 -35.41
CA VAL A 330 19.76 17.25 -34.27
C VAL A 330 20.71 18.43 -34.49
N THR A 331 20.13 19.62 -34.56
CA THR A 331 20.89 20.84 -34.76
C THR A 331 21.03 21.67 -33.50
N LEU A 332 21.98 22.59 -33.45
CA LEU A 332 22.08 23.55 -32.38
C LEU A 332 20.80 24.42 -32.29
N GLN A 333 20.23 24.80 -33.43
CA GLN A 333 18.97 25.54 -33.48
C GLN A 333 17.83 24.78 -32.85
N ASN A 334 17.74 23.46 -33.00
CA ASN A 334 16.70 22.65 -32.32
C ASN A 334 16.82 22.74 -30.80
N ILE A 335 18.03 22.81 -30.25
CA ILE A 335 18.26 22.95 -28.82
C ILE A 335 17.82 24.34 -28.34
N GLU A 336 18.15 25.37 -29.09
CA GLU A 336 17.76 26.76 -28.77
C GLU A 336 16.27 26.97 -28.88
N ASP A 337 15.62 26.50 -29.95
CA ASP A 337 14.17 26.56 -30.13
C ASP A 337 13.42 25.84 -29.01
N PHE A 338 13.94 24.69 -28.58
CA PHE A 338 13.32 23.92 -27.48
C PHE A 338 13.54 24.60 -26.14
N ALA A 339 14.69 25.21 -25.91
CA ALA A 339 14.93 26.01 -24.72
C ALA A 339 13.97 27.22 -24.65
N ASP A 340 13.72 27.87 -25.79
CA ASP A 340 12.78 28.99 -25.87
C ASP A 340 11.32 28.53 -25.63
N LEU A 341 10.93 27.38 -26.17
CA LEU A 341 9.60 26.81 -26.02
C LEU A 341 9.34 26.34 -24.57
N SER A 342 10.31 25.64 -23.98
CA SER A 342 10.15 24.97 -22.68
C SER A 342 10.53 25.84 -21.48
N GLY A 343 11.37 26.86 -21.70
CA GLY A 343 12.03 27.61 -20.64
C GLY A 343 13.23 26.89 -20.00
N ASP A 344 13.57 25.68 -20.45
CA ASP A 344 14.69 24.92 -19.92
C ASP A 344 16.01 25.42 -20.53
N ARG A 345 16.63 26.35 -19.82
CA ARG A 345 17.91 26.95 -20.16
C ARG A 345 19.05 26.43 -19.27
N PHE A 346 18.98 25.17 -18.86
CA PHE A 346 20.04 24.55 -18.08
C PHE A 346 21.39 24.66 -18.80
N TYR A 347 22.44 24.96 -18.05
CA TYR A 347 23.76 25.32 -18.62
C TYR A 347 24.29 24.27 -19.62
N ALA A 348 24.07 22.99 -19.39
CA ALA A 348 24.54 21.91 -20.26
C ALA A 348 23.96 21.99 -21.69
N HIS A 349 22.80 22.63 -21.85
CA HIS A 349 22.17 22.86 -23.16
C HIS A 349 22.61 24.18 -23.79
N MET A 350 22.93 25.19 -22.97
CA MET A 350 23.05 26.57 -23.42
C MET A 350 24.47 27.10 -23.49
N ASP A 351 25.41 26.63 -22.65
CA ASP A 351 26.74 27.22 -22.53
C ASP A 351 27.86 26.16 -22.60
N ALA A 352 28.59 26.16 -23.69
CA ALA A 352 29.72 25.25 -23.88
C ALA A 352 30.88 25.50 -22.89
N ASN A 353 31.02 26.73 -22.39
CA ASN A 353 32.13 27.10 -21.50
C ASN A 353 31.90 26.61 -20.06
N SER A 354 30.65 26.35 -19.70
CA SER A 354 30.27 25.86 -18.35
C SER A 354 30.37 24.35 -18.22
N LEU A 355 30.89 23.62 -19.20
CA LEU A 355 30.93 22.15 -19.22
C LEU A 355 32.21 21.56 -18.59
N GLU A 356 33.19 22.37 -18.22
CA GLU A 356 34.41 21.91 -17.56
C GLU A 356 34.08 21.19 -16.25
N GLY A 357 34.63 20.00 -16.03
CA GLY A 357 34.38 19.16 -14.89
C GLY A 357 33.04 18.35 -14.96
N THR A 358 32.32 18.42 -16.07
CA THR A 358 31.11 17.62 -16.32
C THR A 358 31.43 16.37 -17.18
N VAL A 359 30.41 15.52 -17.37
CA VAL A 359 30.52 14.34 -18.25
C VAL A 359 30.26 14.66 -19.73
N PHE A 360 29.98 15.91 -20.08
CA PHE A 360 29.60 16.33 -21.41
C PHE A 360 30.81 16.91 -22.18
N THR A 361 30.93 16.55 -23.45
CA THR A 361 31.96 17.04 -24.34
C THR A 361 31.56 18.25 -25.16
N GLY A 362 30.28 18.66 -25.06
CA GLY A 362 29.68 19.80 -25.75
C GLY A 362 28.25 20.02 -25.31
N ARG A 363 27.60 21.06 -25.81
CA ARG A 363 26.18 21.32 -25.53
C ARG A 363 25.34 20.09 -25.95
N VAL A 364 24.53 19.59 -25.03
CA VAL A 364 23.70 18.39 -25.26
C VAL A 364 22.26 18.77 -25.55
N ALA A 365 21.59 17.96 -26.35
CA ALA A 365 20.14 18.11 -26.55
C ALA A 365 19.36 17.77 -25.24
N HIS A 366 18.31 18.51 -24.98
CA HIS A 366 17.39 18.19 -23.87
C HIS A 366 16.80 16.81 -24.05
N GLY A 367 16.76 16.02 -22.99
CA GLY A 367 16.13 14.70 -23.06
C GLY A 367 14.67 14.78 -23.49
N TYR A 368 13.93 15.76 -22.98
CA TYR A 368 12.55 16.03 -23.38
C TYR A 368 12.40 16.46 -24.84
N PHE A 369 13.38 17.18 -25.42
CA PHE A 369 13.39 17.44 -26.86
C PHE A 369 13.48 16.14 -27.64
N ILE A 370 14.40 15.24 -27.27
CA ILE A 370 14.58 13.94 -27.94
C ILE A 370 13.25 13.14 -27.90
N LEU A 371 12.60 13.08 -26.74
CA LEU A 371 11.32 12.38 -26.60
C LEU A 371 10.20 13.04 -27.40
N SER A 372 10.11 14.36 -27.37
CA SER A 372 9.09 15.12 -28.13
C SER A 372 9.32 14.98 -29.64
N ARG A 373 10.58 15.02 -30.08
CA ARG A 373 10.93 14.83 -31.50
C ARG A 373 10.65 13.41 -31.95
N ALA A 374 10.96 12.40 -31.09
CA ALA A 374 10.62 11.01 -31.35
C ALA A 374 9.12 10.86 -31.59
N ALA A 375 8.26 11.50 -30.78
CA ALA A 375 6.81 11.48 -30.99
C ALA A 375 6.44 12.02 -32.38
N GLY A 376 7.02 13.11 -32.82
CA GLY A 376 6.83 13.65 -34.17
C GLY A 376 7.31 12.75 -35.30
N LEU A 377 8.26 11.84 -35.03
CA LEU A 377 8.81 10.91 -36.01
C LEU A 377 7.99 9.62 -36.16
N PHE A 378 7.25 9.21 -35.14
CA PHE A 378 6.45 7.98 -35.21
C PHE A 378 4.94 8.22 -35.36
N VAL A 379 4.45 9.45 -35.26
CA VAL A 379 3.01 9.74 -35.39
C VAL A 379 2.59 9.76 -36.85
N ASP A 380 1.35 9.29 -37.11
CA ASP A 380 0.67 9.51 -38.39
C ASP A 380 -0.41 10.58 -38.17
N PRO A 381 -0.25 11.79 -38.77
CA PRO A 381 -1.13 12.93 -38.50
C PRO A 381 -2.61 12.76 -38.82
N PRO A 382 -3.00 12.04 -39.92
CA PRO A 382 -4.43 11.89 -40.24
C PRO A 382 -5.16 11.04 -39.20
N LYS A 383 -6.45 11.33 -38.98
CA LYS A 383 -7.32 10.60 -38.08
C LYS A 383 -7.37 9.11 -38.41
N GLY A 384 -7.09 8.26 -37.42
CA GLY A 384 -7.06 6.82 -37.48
C GLY A 384 -7.71 6.14 -36.28
N PRO A 385 -7.48 4.84 -36.09
CA PRO A 385 -7.94 4.06 -34.92
C PRO A 385 -7.33 4.51 -33.59
N VAL A 386 -6.14 5.09 -33.59
CA VAL A 386 -5.52 5.62 -32.38
C VAL A 386 -6.31 6.84 -31.91
N LEU A 387 -6.82 6.76 -30.68
CA LEU A 387 -7.67 7.79 -30.09
C LEU A 387 -6.86 8.88 -29.39
N LEU A 388 -5.86 8.47 -28.62
CA LEU A 388 -4.96 9.36 -27.89
C LEU A 388 -3.74 8.61 -27.34
N ASN A 389 -2.67 9.34 -27.10
CA ASN A 389 -1.56 8.93 -26.24
C ASN A 389 -1.88 9.46 -24.83
N TYR A 390 -1.93 8.57 -23.83
CA TYR A 390 -2.40 8.96 -22.49
C TYR A 390 -1.39 8.70 -21.38
N GLY A 391 -0.22 8.15 -21.71
CA GLY A 391 0.75 7.90 -20.68
C GLY A 391 2.10 7.45 -21.17
N ILE A 392 3.07 7.58 -20.27
CA ILE A 392 4.43 7.05 -20.38
C ILE A 392 4.70 6.25 -19.11
N GLU A 393 5.04 4.97 -19.23
CA GLU A 393 5.37 4.13 -18.05
C GLU A 393 6.85 4.21 -17.70
N GLU A 394 7.72 4.24 -18.70
CA GLU A 394 9.16 4.30 -18.50
C GLU A 394 9.75 5.29 -19.48
N CYS A 395 10.73 6.08 -19.04
CA CYS A 395 11.53 6.93 -19.88
C CYS A 395 12.95 7.01 -19.32
N ARG A 396 13.95 6.71 -20.15
CA ARG A 396 15.37 6.81 -19.79
C ARG A 396 16.15 7.44 -20.92
N PHE A 397 17.02 8.37 -20.59
CA PHE A 397 18.03 8.94 -21.48
C PHE A 397 19.35 8.24 -21.18
N LEU A 398 19.80 7.41 -22.12
CA LEU A 398 20.90 6.47 -21.90
C LEU A 398 22.26 7.02 -22.37
N LYS A 399 22.22 7.91 -23.38
CA LYS A 399 23.41 8.50 -23.99
C LYS A 399 23.12 9.95 -24.34
N PRO A 400 24.05 10.88 -24.12
CA PRO A 400 23.89 12.27 -24.56
C PRO A 400 23.84 12.36 -26.09
N VAL A 401 22.98 13.24 -26.59
CA VAL A 401 22.86 13.55 -28.02
C VAL A 401 23.37 14.96 -28.24
N TYR A 402 24.32 15.10 -29.15
CA TYR A 402 24.97 16.37 -29.46
C TYR A 402 24.44 16.96 -30.76
N PRO A 403 24.56 18.28 -30.99
CA PRO A 403 24.36 18.88 -32.31
C PRO A 403 25.22 18.18 -33.35
N GLY A 404 24.63 17.83 -34.48
CA GLY A 404 25.30 17.06 -35.55
C GLY A 404 25.01 15.56 -35.51
N SER A 405 24.52 15.01 -34.37
CA SER A 405 24.06 13.62 -34.29
C SER A 405 22.74 13.45 -35.01
N THR A 406 22.54 12.27 -35.56
CA THR A 406 21.25 11.87 -36.18
C THR A 406 20.53 10.90 -35.30
N ILE A 407 19.23 11.11 -35.09
CA ILE A 407 18.37 10.19 -34.36
C ILE A 407 17.35 9.52 -35.28
N GLN A 408 16.99 8.29 -34.96
CA GLN A 408 15.94 7.52 -35.62
C GLN A 408 15.13 6.74 -34.60
N VAL A 409 13.84 6.55 -34.84
CA VAL A 409 12.95 5.87 -33.87
C VAL A 409 12.58 4.49 -34.42
N LYS A 410 12.75 3.47 -33.56
CA LYS A 410 12.11 2.17 -33.69
C LYS A 410 10.90 2.16 -32.77
N PHE A 411 9.73 2.13 -33.35
CA PHE A 411 8.44 2.17 -32.63
C PHE A 411 7.77 0.82 -32.72
N THR A 412 7.84 0.02 -31.66
CA THR A 412 7.47 -1.40 -31.66
C THR A 412 6.28 -1.68 -30.77
N CYS A 413 5.29 -2.41 -31.23
CA CYS A 413 4.16 -2.92 -30.42
C CYS A 413 4.70 -3.87 -29.35
N ARG A 414 4.71 -3.39 -28.11
CA ARG A 414 5.29 -4.11 -26.96
C ARG A 414 4.28 -5.03 -26.26
N GLU A 415 3.09 -4.53 -26.01
CA GLU A 415 2.04 -5.24 -25.26
C GLU A 415 0.66 -4.72 -25.67
N LYS A 416 -0.31 -5.61 -25.65
CA LYS A 416 -1.71 -5.27 -25.94
C LYS A 416 -2.56 -5.63 -24.72
N LEU A 417 -3.30 -4.66 -24.19
CA LEU A 417 -4.21 -4.85 -23.06
C LEU A 417 -5.64 -4.61 -23.52
N ASP A 418 -6.40 -5.68 -23.60
CA ASP A 418 -7.81 -5.57 -23.93
C ASP A 418 -8.59 -4.86 -22.83
N GLN A 419 -9.55 -4.04 -23.22
CA GLN A 419 -10.45 -3.36 -22.28
C GLN A 419 -11.89 -3.78 -22.56
N GLU A 420 -12.60 -4.14 -21.49
CA GLU A 420 -14.03 -4.34 -21.56
C GLU A 420 -14.73 -3.02 -21.92
N LYS A 421 -15.69 -3.08 -22.81
CA LYS A 421 -16.52 -1.94 -23.16
C LYS A 421 -17.35 -1.53 -21.94
N ARG A 422 -17.27 -0.27 -21.59
CA ARG A 422 -18.08 0.26 -20.47
C ARG A 422 -19.47 0.64 -20.99
N PRO A 423 -20.54 0.27 -20.28
CA PRO A 423 -21.87 0.73 -20.64
C PRO A 423 -21.95 2.26 -20.53
N LYS A 424 -22.63 2.89 -21.46
CA LYS A 424 -22.86 4.33 -21.45
C LYS A 424 -23.91 4.67 -20.39
N THR A 425 -23.60 5.60 -19.52
CA THR A 425 -24.52 6.24 -18.56
C THR A 425 -24.67 7.72 -18.90
N GLU A 426 -25.67 8.40 -18.34
CA GLU A 426 -25.89 9.83 -18.59
C GLU A 426 -24.67 10.68 -18.20
N ASP A 427 -23.93 10.27 -17.15
CA ASP A 427 -22.74 10.96 -16.66
C ASP A 427 -21.44 10.51 -17.36
N SER A 428 -21.52 9.60 -18.32
CA SER A 428 -20.31 9.09 -18.98
C SER A 428 -19.65 10.15 -19.85
N PRO A 429 -18.33 10.30 -19.82
CA PRO A 429 -17.58 11.20 -20.70
C PRO A 429 -17.85 10.83 -22.18
N LYS A 430 -17.74 11.84 -23.06
CA LYS A 430 -17.86 11.63 -24.50
C LYS A 430 -16.89 10.54 -24.98
N GLY A 431 -17.39 9.52 -25.65
CA GLY A 431 -16.59 8.40 -26.18
C GLY A 431 -16.27 7.31 -25.16
N ALA A 432 -16.88 7.32 -23.98
CA ALA A 432 -16.71 6.24 -22.99
C ALA A 432 -17.21 4.89 -23.51
N ASP A 433 -18.16 4.91 -24.43
CA ASP A 433 -18.80 3.76 -25.10
C ASP A 433 -18.01 3.23 -26.30
N VAL A 434 -16.87 3.82 -26.64
CA VAL A 434 -16.04 3.31 -27.76
C VAL A 434 -15.30 2.06 -27.31
N ALA A 435 -15.52 0.93 -27.97
CA ALA A 435 -14.76 -0.30 -27.76
C ALA A 435 -13.30 -0.08 -28.17
N ARG A 436 -12.38 -0.39 -27.24
CA ARG A 436 -10.96 -0.05 -27.37
C ARG A 436 -10.08 -0.97 -26.55
N GLY A 437 -8.81 -0.96 -26.84
CA GLY A 437 -7.77 -1.54 -26.01
C GLY A 437 -6.63 -0.55 -25.81
N ILE A 438 -5.71 -0.90 -24.94
CA ILE A 438 -4.47 -0.17 -24.70
C ILE A 438 -3.34 -0.90 -25.39
N VAL A 439 -2.55 -0.17 -26.16
CA VAL A 439 -1.34 -0.67 -26.76
C VAL A 439 -0.16 0.05 -26.14
N LYS A 440 0.78 -0.72 -25.60
CA LYS A 440 2.06 -0.22 -25.13
C LYS A 440 3.09 -0.34 -26.23
N TRP A 441 3.79 0.73 -26.45
CA TRP A 441 4.79 0.85 -27.51
C TRP A 441 6.16 1.05 -26.91
N LEU A 442 7.13 0.26 -27.33
CA LEU A 442 8.53 0.52 -27.09
C LEU A 442 9.01 1.58 -28.06
N VAL A 443 9.41 2.72 -27.58
CA VAL A 443 10.05 3.81 -28.31
C VAL A 443 11.53 3.71 -28.06
N ASP A 444 12.26 3.13 -29.02
CA ASP A 444 13.71 3.01 -28.97
C ASP A 444 14.31 4.06 -29.94
N VAL A 445 14.86 5.10 -29.38
CA VAL A 445 15.53 6.18 -30.14
C VAL A 445 17.00 5.83 -30.24
N VAL A 446 17.46 5.62 -31.49
CA VAL A 446 18.84 5.25 -31.77
C VAL A 446 19.61 6.39 -32.49
N ASP A 447 20.91 6.46 -32.28
CA ASP A 447 21.78 7.36 -33.00
C ASP A 447 22.21 6.82 -34.38
N GLU A 448 23.07 7.52 -35.06
CA GLU A 448 23.65 7.14 -36.38
C GLU A 448 24.42 5.82 -36.34
N THR A 449 24.93 5.39 -35.18
CA THR A 449 25.64 4.13 -34.97
C THR A 449 24.72 2.96 -34.69
N GLY A 450 23.44 3.23 -34.42
CA GLY A 450 22.41 2.26 -34.01
C GLY A 450 22.37 2.01 -32.49
N GLU A 451 23.13 2.78 -31.71
CA GLU A 451 23.05 2.70 -30.25
C GLU A 451 21.85 3.46 -29.70
N THR A 452 21.20 2.89 -28.70
CA THR A 452 20.04 3.51 -28.04
C THR A 452 20.47 4.74 -27.25
N VAL A 453 19.90 5.90 -27.56
CA VAL A 453 20.12 7.17 -26.85
C VAL A 453 18.98 7.49 -25.87
N ALA A 454 17.75 7.08 -26.21
CA ALA A 454 16.60 7.19 -25.32
C ALA A 454 15.68 6.01 -25.52
N LEU A 455 15.07 5.57 -24.41
CA LEU A 455 14.12 4.47 -24.37
C LEU A 455 12.88 4.89 -23.59
N ALA A 456 11.69 4.68 -24.16
CA ALA A 456 10.45 4.94 -23.47
C ALA A 456 9.40 3.87 -23.78
N THR A 457 8.45 3.67 -22.86
CA THR A 457 7.22 2.90 -23.14
C THR A 457 6.06 3.87 -23.10
N ILE A 458 5.42 4.10 -24.24
CA ILE A 458 4.24 4.96 -24.35
C ILE A 458 2.96 4.12 -24.46
N LEU A 459 1.87 4.71 -24.03
CA LEU A 459 0.56 4.07 -23.99
C LEU A 459 -0.42 4.81 -24.89
N THR A 460 -1.01 4.09 -25.83
CA THR A 460 -2.08 4.64 -26.67
C THR A 460 -3.39 3.88 -26.47
N MET A 461 -4.49 4.59 -26.57
CA MET A 461 -5.82 3.97 -26.71
C MET A 461 -6.10 3.75 -28.19
N VAL A 462 -6.43 2.52 -28.55
CA VAL A 462 -6.69 2.12 -29.93
C VAL A 462 -8.08 1.52 -30.03
N LYS A 463 -8.85 1.97 -31.01
CA LYS A 463 -10.19 1.45 -31.30
C LYS A 463 -10.12 -0.02 -31.68
N LYS A 464 -11.14 -0.77 -31.28
CA LYS A 464 -11.43 -2.10 -31.81
C LYS A 464 -12.16 -2.02 -33.15
N VAL A 465 -12.03 -3.06 -33.98
CA VAL A 465 -12.83 -3.22 -35.23
C VAL A 465 -14.30 -3.35 -34.86
N ASP A 466 -14.59 -4.27 -33.94
CA ASP A 466 -15.93 -4.48 -33.42
C ASP A 466 -16.26 -3.43 -32.33
N GLN A 467 -17.34 -2.69 -32.59
CA GLN A 467 -17.85 -1.67 -31.67
C GLN A 467 -19.14 -2.16 -30.97
N SER A 468 -19.54 -3.42 -31.14
CA SER A 468 -20.74 -4.02 -30.50
C SER A 468 -20.61 -4.16 -28.97
#